data_72e77a5c5130adebe297b4aadba16d18
#
_entry.id   72e77a5c5130adebe297b4aadba16d18
#
_cell.length_a   1.000
_cell.length_b   1.000
_cell.length_c   1.000
_cell.angle_alpha   90.00
_cell.angle_beta   90.00
_cell.angle_gamma   90.00
#
_symmetry.space_group_name_H-M   'P 1'
#
loop_
_entity.id
_entity.type
_entity.pdbx_description
1 polymer ?
#
loop_
_entity_poly.entity_id
_entity_poly.type
_entity_poly.pdbx_seq_one_letter_code
_entity_poly.pdbx_strand_id
1 'polypeptide(L)'
;MRCPVCGFEEDKVVDSRATREGRAIRRRRECLSCNRRFTTYEYVERAPILVVKKDARREPFDREKLLTGMAKACEKRPVPREALERIVDSIENDLVESARTEVEAKEVGERVMAHLFKLDEVAYVRFASVYRSFSDLSDFVDELRDIIKP
;
A
#
# COMPACT_ATOMS: atom_id res chain seq x y z
N MET A 1 7.78 0.15 -29.56
CA MET A 1 7.27 1.21 -28.64
C MET A 1 7.53 2.57 -29.27
N ARG A 2 6.56 3.50 -29.24
CA ARG A 2 6.66 4.77 -29.93
C ARG A 2 7.82 5.64 -29.41
N CYS A 3 8.70 6.10 -30.34
CA CYS A 3 9.83 6.93 -29.94
C CYS A 3 9.36 8.28 -29.38
N PRO A 4 9.84 8.72 -28.20
CA PRO A 4 9.40 9.97 -27.59
C PRO A 4 9.88 11.22 -28.32
N VAL A 5 10.79 11.08 -29.33
CA VAL A 5 11.38 12.19 -30.05
C VAL A 5 10.73 12.38 -31.42
N CYS A 6 10.59 11.32 -32.23
CA CYS A 6 10.08 11.41 -33.59
C CYS A 6 8.74 10.68 -33.81
N GLY A 7 8.22 9.99 -32.80
CA GLY A 7 6.94 9.28 -32.90
C GLY A 7 6.97 7.96 -33.66
N PHE A 8 8.12 7.55 -34.22
CA PHE A 8 8.24 6.30 -34.97
C PHE A 8 8.01 5.09 -34.06
N GLU A 9 7.38 4.03 -34.57
CA GLU A 9 6.88 2.93 -33.72
C GLU A 9 7.86 1.77 -33.59
N GLU A 10 8.87 1.68 -34.43
CA GLU A 10 9.86 0.60 -34.40
C GLU A 10 11.14 1.02 -33.68
N ASP A 11 11.59 0.18 -32.79
CA ASP A 11 12.82 0.32 -32.01
C ASP A 11 13.51 -1.02 -31.83
N LYS A 12 14.80 -1.01 -31.50
CA LYS A 12 15.55 -2.19 -31.07
C LYS A 12 16.00 -2.02 -29.62
N VAL A 13 16.01 -3.11 -28.88
CA VAL A 13 16.54 -3.15 -27.51
C VAL A 13 18.06 -3.32 -27.59
N VAL A 14 18.82 -2.35 -27.07
CA VAL A 14 20.29 -2.38 -27.08
C VAL A 14 20.89 -2.84 -25.75
N ASP A 15 20.13 -2.74 -24.65
CA ASP A 15 20.53 -3.24 -23.32
C ASP A 15 19.29 -3.58 -22.50
N SER A 16 19.39 -4.63 -21.67
CA SER A 16 18.31 -5.06 -20.79
C SER A 16 18.90 -5.52 -19.45
N ARG A 17 18.43 -4.95 -18.35
CA ARG A 17 18.90 -5.28 -16.99
C ARG A 17 17.74 -5.35 -16.00
N ALA A 18 17.79 -6.33 -15.11
CA ALA A 18 16.91 -6.34 -13.95
C ALA A 18 17.25 -5.18 -13.01
N THR A 19 16.23 -4.55 -12.43
CA THR A 19 16.36 -3.48 -11.45
C THR A 19 15.43 -3.74 -10.26
N ARG A 20 15.63 -2.99 -9.18
CA ARG A 20 14.77 -3.08 -8.00
C ARG A 20 14.57 -4.52 -7.52
N GLU A 21 15.68 -5.22 -7.29
CA GLU A 21 15.67 -6.60 -6.79
C GLU A 21 14.87 -7.57 -7.68
N GLY A 22 14.89 -7.36 -8.98
CA GLY A 22 14.19 -8.20 -9.96
C GLY A 22 12.71 -7.82 -10.20
N ARG A 23 12.19 -6.78 -9.54
CA ARG A 23 10.78 -6.37 -9.70
C ARG A 23 10.50 -5.57 -10.97
N ALA A 24 11.53 -5.15 -11.71
CA ALA A 24 11.40 -4.45 -12.98
C ALA A 24 12.54 -4.79 -13.92
N ILE A 25 12.29 -4.69 -15.21
CA ILE A 25 13.29 -4.78 -16.27
C ILE A 25 13.48 -3.39 -16.87
N ARG A 26 14.71 -2.86 -16.75
CA ARG A 26 15.09 -1.65 -17.45
C ARG A 26 15.58 -2.01 -18.83
N ARG A 27 14.99 -1.43 -19.88
CA ARG A 27 15.43 -1.60 -21.27
C ARG A 27 15.90 -0.30 -21.87
N ARG A 28 17.10 -0.31 -22.44
CA ARG A 28 17.60 0.79 -23.26
C ARG A 28 17.27 0.48 -24.73
N ARG A 29 16.52 1.34 -25.35
CA ARG A 29 16.00 1.19 -26.71
C ARG A 29 16.64 2.22 -27.64
N GLU A 30 16.75 1.90 -28.92
CA GLU A 30 17.21 2.78 -29.96
C GLU A 30 16.18 2.82 -31.11
N CYS A 31 15.69 4.00 -31.43
CA CYS A 31 14.73 4.20 -32.50
C CYS A 31 15.36 3.88 -33.86
N LEU A 32 14.67 3.11 -34.68
CA LEU A 32 15.18 2.76 -36.02
C LEU A 32 15.12 3.88 -37.02
N SER A 33 14.32 4.94 -36.78
CA SER A 33 14.22 6.10 -37.67
C SER A 33 15.23 7.20 -37.32
N CYS A 34 15.25 7.68 -36.05
CA CYS A 34 16.10 8.82 -35.67
C CYS A 34 17.35 8.44 -34.86
N ASN A 35 17.60 7.15 -34.65
CA ASN A 35 18.74 6.59 -33.89
C ASN A 35 18.89 7.13 -32.48
N ARG A 36 17.90 7.85 -31.92
CA ARG A 36 17.91 8.32 -30.56
C ARG A 36 17.61 7.18 -29.58
N ARG A 37 18.32 7.21 -28.46
CA ARG A 37 18.16 6.23 -27.41
C ARG A 37 17.22 6.75 -26.33
N PHE A 38 16.34 5.87 -25.87
CA PHE A 38 15.44 6.13 -24.74
C PHE A 38 15.39 4.91 -23.83
N THR A 39 14.97 5.12 -22.60
CA THR A 39 14.89 4.06 -21.59
C THR A 39 13.44 3.81 -21.24
N THR A 40 13.09 2.52 -21.14
CA THR A 40 11.77 2.07 -20.66
C THR A 40 11.94 1.13 -19.50
N TYR A 41 10.91 1.04 -18.67
CA TYR A 41 10.82 0.08 -17.57
C TYR A 41 9.60 -0.80 -17.79
N GLU A 42 9.80 -2.10 -17.68
CA GLU A 42 8.71 -3.07 -17.66
C GLU A 42 8.47 -3.52 -16.23
N TYR A 43 7.22 -3.49 -15.83
CA TYR A 43 6.74 -3.97 -14.54
C TYR A 43 5.70 -5.05 -14.79
N VAL A 44 5.60 -6.00 -13.88
CA VAL A 44 4.43 -6.91 -13.87
C VAL A 44 3.22 -6.05 -13.52
N GLU A 45 2.29 -5.91 -14.46
CA GLU A 45 1.01 -5.27 -14.19
C GLU A 45 0.22 -6.15 -13.22
N ARG A 46 -0.11 -5.60 -12.07
CA ARG A 46 -0.97 -6.24 -11.08
C ARG A 46 -2.32 -5.56 -11.14
N ALA A 47 -3.37 -6.37 -11.23
CA ALA A 47 -4.71 -5.83 -11.07
C ALA A 47 -4.80 -5.12 -9.70
N PRO A 48 -5.36 -3.91 -9.63
CA PRO A 48 -5.53 -3.22 -8.37
C PRO A 48 -6.47 -4.02 -7.46
N ILE A 49 -6.07 -4.18 -6.20
CA ILE A 49 -6.92 -4.76 -5.18
C ILE A 49 -8.01 -3.73 -4.86
N LEU A 50 -9.26 -4.15 -4.91
CA LEU A 50 -10.40 -3.29 -4.60
C LEU A 50 -10.77 -3.46 -3.12
N VAL A 51 -10.95 -2.34 -2.43
CA VAL A 51 -11.44 -2.29 -1.04
C VAL A 51 -12.94 -2.03 -1.09
N VAL A 52 -13.72 -2.98 -0.57
CA VAL A 52 -15.17 -2.89 -0.46
C VAL A 52 -15.53 -2.16 0.84
N LYS A 53 -16.20 -1.02 0.73
CA LYS A 53 -16.64 -0.20 1.86
C LYS A 53 -17.94 -0.73 2.48
N LYS A 54 -18.30 -0.23 3.68
CA LYS A 54 -19.57 -0.57 4.37
C LYS A 54 -20.83 -0.32 3.51
N ASP A 55 -20.78 0.66 2.61
CA ASP A 55 -21.84 1.01 1.66
C ASP A 55 -21.74 0.29 0.32
N ALA A 56 -20.97 -0.80 0.26
CA ALA A 56 -20.69 -1.61 -0.92
C ALA A 56 -19.94 -0.89 -2.06
N ARG A 57 -19.50 0.35 -1.89
CA ARG A 57 -18.61 1.01 -2.85
C ARG A 57 -17.28 0.30 -2.92
N ARG A 58 -16.69 0.28 -4.10
CA ARG A 58 -15.37 -0.28 -4.37
C ARG A 58 -14.39 0.82 -4.70
N GLU A 59 -13.28 0.86 -3.97
CA GLU A 59 -12.19 1.80 -4.18
C GLU A 59 -10.89 1.01 -4.34
N PRO A 60 -9.94 1.42 -5.19
CA PRO A 60 -8.62 0.82 -5.21
C PRO A 60 -7.96 0.91 -3.82
N PHE A 61 -7.19 -0.12 -3.45
CA PHE A 61 -6.36 -0.07 -2.24
C PHE A 61 -5.39 1.11 -2.34
N ASP A 62 -5.46 2.02 -1.38
CA ASP A 62 -4.67 3.25 -1.33
C ASP A 62 -3.68 3.17 -0.17
N ARG A 63 -2.42 2.88 -0.52
CA ARG A 63 -1.29 2.80 0.39
C ARG A 63 -1.08 4.10 1.19
N GLU A 64 -1.16 5.24 0.52
CA GLU A 64 -0.92 6.55 1.17
C GLU A 64 -2.03 6.91 2.15
N LYS A 65 -3.26 6.56 1.82
CA LYS A 65 -4.41 6.73 2.72
C LYS A 65 -4.25 5.91 3.99
N LEU A 66 -3.78 4.66 3.86
CA LEU A 66 -3.54 3.78 5.00
C LEU A 66 -2.41 4.32 5.88
N LEU A 67 -1.27 4.69 5.27
CA LEU A 67 -0.12 5.28 5.96
C LEU A 67 -0.50 6.57 6.71
N THR A 68 -1.26 7.45 6.07
CA THR A 68 -1.73 8.69 6.67
C THR A 68 -2.64 8.46 7.88
N GLY A 69 -3.55 7.46 7.79
CA GLY A 69 -4.41 7.08 8.91
C GLY A 69 -3.62 6.59 10.11
N MET A 70 -2.63 5.72 9.88
CA MET A 70 -1.74 5.21 10.93
C MET A 70 -0.86 6.32 11.51
N ALA A 71 -0.30 7.21 10.67
CA ALA A 71 0.53 8.33 11.12
C ALA A 71 -0.25 9.28 12.05
N LYS A 72 -1.51 9.57 11.74
CA LYS A 72 -2.38 10.36 12.63
C LYS A 72 -2.59 9.69 13.99
N ALA A 73 -2.78 8.38 14.01
CA ALA A 73 -2.92 7.64 15.27
C ALA A 73 -1.62 7.66 16.10
N CYS A 74 -0.47 7.64 15.43
CA CYS A 74 0.86 7.68 16.05
C CYS A 74 1.37 9.10 16.33
N GLU A 75 0.57 10.15 16.13
CA GLU A 75 1.00 11.52 16.37
C GLU A 75 1.48 11.73 17.81
N LYS A 76 2.67 12.32 17.99
CA LYS A 76 3.37 12.50 19.28
C LYS A 76 3.71 11.19 20.02
N ARG A 77 3.76 10.07 19.30
CA ARG A 77 4.28 8.80 19.81
C ARG A 77 5.69 8.54 19.26
N PRO A 78 6.56 7.82 19.98
CA PRO A 78 7.91 7.50 19.52
C PRO A 78 7.92 6.37 18.47
N VAL A 79 7.08 6.52 17.44
CA VAL A 79 6.93 5.56 16.36
C VAL A 79 7.53 6.17 15.09
N PRO A 80 8.64 5.62 14.55
CA PRO A 80 9.26 6.13 13.35
C PRO A 80 8.39 5.82 12.12
N ARG A 81 8.42 6.71 11.13
CA ARG A 81 7.64 6.56 9.87
C ARG A 81 7.96 5.26 9.15
N GLU A 82 9.22 4.85 9.16
CA GLU A 82 9.68 3.62 8.52
C GLU A 82 9.04 2.36 9.13
N ALA A 83 8.65 2.39 10.41
CA ALA A 83 7.92 1.29 11.03
C ALA A 83 6.50 1.19 10.45
N LEU A 84 5.84 2.33 10.23
CA LEU A 84 4.51 2.38 9.62
C LEU A 84 4.55 1.94 8.15
N GLU A 85 5.58 2.35 7.41
CA GLU A 85 5.80 1.95 6.01
C GLU A 85 5.97 0.43 5.90
N ARG A 86 6.75 -0.19 6.80
CA ARG A 86 6.89 -1.66 6.83
C ARG A 86 5.58 -2.38 7.12
N ILE A 87 4.72 -1.83 7.98
CA ILE A 87 3.39 -2.39 8.25
C ILE A 87 2.53 -2.33 6.98
N VAL A 88 2.51 -1.20 6.29
CA VAL A 88 1.77 -1.05 5.04
C VAL A 88 2.28 -2.01 3.98
N ASP A 89 3.62 -2.17 3.86
CA ASP A 89 4.24 -3.13 2.94
C ASP A 89 3.81 -4.57 3.25
N SER A 90 3.79 -4.93 4.54
CA SER A 90 3.35 -6.26 4.98
C SER A 90 1.89 -6.51 4.60
N ILE A 91 1.00 -5.56 4.90
CA ILE A 91 -0.42 -5.67 4.58
C ILE A 91 -0.64 -5.77 3.07
N GLU A 92 0.04 -4.94 2.28
CA GLU A 92 -0.07 -4.96 0.83
C GLU A 92 0.41 -6.29 0.24
N ASN A 93 1.53 -6.82 0.73
CA ASN A 93 2.06 -8.11 0.30
C ASN A 93 1.09 -9.25 0.64
N ASP A 94 0.55 -9.30 1.85
CA ASP A 94 -0.42 -10.31 2.27
C ASP A 94 -1.68 -10.29 1.40
N LEU A 95 -2.16 -9.09 1.04
CA LEU A 95 -3.31 -8.93 0.15
C LEU A 95 -3.01 -9.43 -1.26
N VAL A 96 -1.82 -9.12 -1.78
CA VAL A 96 -1.36 -9.61 -3.10
C VAL A 96 -1.21 -11.13 -3.10
N GLU A 97 -0.60 -11.71 -2.06
CA GLU A 97 -0.38 -13.16 -1.93
C GLU A 97 -1.69 -13.94 -1.79
N SER A 98 -2.73 -13.31 -1.22
CA SER A 98 -4.05 -13.93 -1.11
C SER A 98 -4.73 -14.16 -2.47
N ALA A 99 -4.18 -13.64 -3.57
CA ALA A 99 -4.70 -13.70 -4.94
C ALA A 99 -6.18 -13.23 -5.05
N ARG A 100 -6.68 -12.48 -4.06
CA ARG A 100 -8.02 -11.90 -4.08
C ARG A 100 -8.01 -10.57 -4.84
N THR A 101 -9.02 -10.34 -5.63
CA THR A 101 -9.24 -9.07 -6.33
C THR A 101 -9.97 -8.05 -5.48
N GLU A 102 -10.67 -8.51 -4.44
CA GLU A 102 -11.43 -7.67 -3.51
C GLU A 102 -11.14 -8.05 -2.06
N VAL A 103 -11.13 -7.05 -1.18
CA VAL A 103 -10.97 -7.19 0.27
C VAL A 103 -11.93 -6.23 0.99
N GLU A 104 -12.54 -6.65 2.08
CA GLU A 104 -13.38 -5.75 2.87
C GLU A 104 -12.52 -4.70 3.61
N ALA A 105 -13.01 -3.46 3.67
CA ALA A 105 -12.36 -2.40 4.43
C ALA A 105 -12.19 -2.80 5.90
N LYS A 106 -13.12 -3.58 6.45
CA LYS A 106 -13.04 -4.14 7.80
C LYS A 106 -11.81 -5.05 7.97
N GLU A 107 -11.54 -5.92 7.00
CA GLU A 107 -10.38 -6.82 7.08
C GLU A 107 -9.07 -6.03 7.06
N VAL A 108 -8.96 -5.00 6.20
CA VAL A 108 -7.79 -4.14 6.16
C VAL A 108 -7.57 -3.44 7.50
N GLY A 109 -8.62 -2.89 8.09
CA GLY A 109 -8.54 -2.23 9.39
C GLY A 109 -8.16 -3.16 10.54
N GLU A 110 -8.70 -4.38 10.58
CA GLU A 110 -8.31 -5.38 11.60
C GLU A 110 -6.81 -5.74 11.48
N ARG A 111 -6.28 -5.86 10.27
CA ARG A 111 -4.84 -6.07 10.06
C ARG A 111 -4.00 -4.90 10.58
N VAL A 112 -4.41 -3.66 10.31
CA VAL A 112 -3.76 -2.46 10.86
C VAL A 112 -3.77 -2.48 12.38
N MET A 113 -4.93 -2.75 12.98
CA MET A 113 -5.08 -2.82 14.43
C MET A 113 -4.19 -3.89 15.06
N ALA A 114 -4.09 -5.07 14.46
CA ALA A 114 -3.21 -6.14 14.94
C ALA A 114 -1.71 -5.74 14.93
N HIS A 115 -1.30 -4.94 13.96
CA HIS A 115 0.06 -4.39 13.90
C HIS A 115 0.28 -3.25 14.91
N LEU A 116 -0.67 -2.31 14.99
CA LEU A 116 -0.57 -1.18 15.91
C LEU A 116 -0.58 -1.63 17.37
N PHE A 117 -1.36 -2.65 17.72
CA PHE A 117 -1.39 -3.22 19.05
C PHE A 117 -0.01 -3.66 19.54
N LYS A 118 0.79 -4.29 18.65
CA LYS A 118 2.15 -4.72 18.95
C LYS A 118 3.18 -3.58 18.94
N LEU A 119 2.87 -2.49 18.25
CA LEU A 119 3.79 -1.38 18.06
C LEU A 119 3.63 -0.30 19.14
N ASP A 120 2.41 0.12 19.42
CA ASP A 120 2.06 1.16 20.39
C ASP A 120 0.57 1.09 20.76
N GLU A 121 0.26 0.70 21.98
CA GLU A 121 -1.11 0.51 22.47
C GLU A 121 -1.96 1.80 22.42
N VAL A 122 -1.33 2.98 22.61
CA VAL A 122 -2.04 4.25 22.54
C VAL A 122 -2.41 4.57 21.08
N ALA A 123 -1.51 4.32 20.15
CA ALA A 123 -1.81 4.47 18.72
C ALA A 123 -2.90 3.48 18.27
N TYR A 124 -2.87 2.25 18.78
CA TYR A 124 -3.93 1.28 18.56
C TYR A 124 -5.31 1.82 18.98
N VAL A 125 -5.46 2.28 20.24
CA VAL A 125 -6.74 2.78 20.76
C VAL A 125 -7.24 3.99 19.96
N ARG A 126 -6.34 4.90 19.58
CA ARG A 126 -6.67 6.06 18.73
C ARG A 126 -7.16 5.64 17.35
N PHE A 127 -6.50 4.67 16.74
CA PHE A 127 -6.93 4.14 15.44
C PHE A 127 -8.27 3.42 15.57
N ALA A 128 -8.43 2.56 16.57
CA ALA A 128 -9.65 1.82 16.84
C ALA A 128 -10.85 2.74 17.04
N SER A 129 -10.69 3.84 17.79
CA SER A 129 -11.77 4.79 18.06
C SER A 129 -12.37 5.41 16.79
N VAL A 130 -11.54 5.71 15.80
CA VAL A 130 -11.99 6.23 14.50
C VAL A 130 -12.51 5.12 13.61
N TYR A 131 -11.79 4.01 13.56
CA TYR A 131 -12.09 2.90 12.67
C TYR A 131 -13.38 2.17 13.05
N ARG A 132 -13.58 1.85 14.33
CA ARG A 132 -14.79 1.22 14.86
C ARG A 132 -15.93 2.21 15.08
N SER A 133 -15.65 3.53 14.92
CA SER A 133 -16.63 4.61 15.08
C SER A 133 -17.28 4.57 16.46
N PHE A 134 -16.49 4.64 17.54
CA PHE A 134 -17.00 4.67 18.90
C PHE A 134 -18.05 5.75 19.06
N SER A 135 -19.18 5.39 19.63
CA SER A 135 -20.34 6.26 19.78
C SER A 135 -20.35 6.98 21.14
N ASP A 136 -19.76 6.38 22.16
CA ASP A 136 -19.72 6.90 23.52
C ASP A 136 -18.48 6.43 24.30
N LEU A 137 -18.42 6.81 25.57
CA LEU A 137 -17.31 6.45 26.47
C LEU A 137 -17.31 4.96 26.84
N SER A 138 -18.44 4.27 26.77
CA SER A 138 -18.48 2.84 27.11
C SER A 138 -17.76 2.01 26.07
N ASP A 139 -17.92 2.32 24.78
CA ASP A 139 -17.17 1.68 23.70
C ASP A 139 -15.66 1.81 23.90
N PHE A 140 -15.22 3.00 24.35
CA PHE A 140 -13.82 3.26 24.63
C PHE A 140 -13.29 2.47 25.83
N VAL A 141 -14.09 2.40 26.91
CA VAL A 141 -13.73 1.66 28.12
C VAL A 141 -13.68 0.15 27.84
N ASP A 142 -14.59 -0.38 27.06
CA ASP A 142 -14.63 -1.80 26.72
C ASP A 142 -13.41 -2.19 25.87
N GLU A 143 -13.01 -1.35 24.90
CA GLU A 143 -11.79 -1.56 24.14
C GLU A 143 -10.53 -1.58 25.05
N LEU A 144 -10.45 -0.65 26.02
CA LEU A 144 -9.35 -0.62 26.99
C LEU A 144 -9.33 -1.86 27.89
N ARG A 145 -10.48 -2.37 28.32
CA ARG A 145 -10.58 -3.58 29.13
C ARG A 145 -10.04 -4.80 28.41
N ASP A 146 -10.29 -4.90 27.11
CA ASP A 146 -9.80 -6.02 26.29
C ASP A 146 -8.27 -5.97 26.09
N ILE A 147 -7.67 -4.78 26.13
CA ILE A 147 -6.22 -4.60 26.08
C ILE A 147 -5.55 -4.93 27.44
N ILE A 148 -6.19 -4.54 28.55
CA ILE A 148 -5.60 -4.64 29.90
C ILE A 148 -5.78 -6.05 30.49
N LYS A 149 -6.68 -6.86 29.97
CA LYS A 149 -6.82 -8.25 30.42
C LYS A 149 -5.57 -9.05 30.05
N PRO A 150 -4.92 -9.71 31.02
CA PRO A 150 -3.74 -10.54 30.78
C PRO A 150 -4.07 -11.78 29.96
#